data_12ef2a8b6847d31ae81a21143b207e92
#
_entry.id   12ef2a8b6847d31ae81a21143b207e92
#
_cell.length_a   1.000
_cell.length_b   1.000
_cell.length_c   1.000
_cell.angle_alpha   90.00
_cell.angle_beta   90.00
_cell.angle_gamma   90.00
#
_symmetry.space_group_name_H-M   'P 1'
#
loop_
_entity.id
_entity.type
_entity.pdbx_description
1 polymer ?
#
loop_
_entity_poly.entity_id
_entity_poly.type
_entity_poly.pdbx_seq_one_letter_code
_entity_poly.pdbx_strand_id
1 'polypeptide(L)'
;MKKLLVILLLFFPVHGAWGIDKIKSYWCKKKAAKAKTELAAIRIYSGCYSGNKLRYSCGKKAAKAKTVLAANRMLIGCFSGNKRMYSCGKKAAKAKNVSVAGVIYRACYNDY
;
A
#
# COMPACT_ATOMS: atom_id res chain seq x y z
N MET A 1 -36.78 7.36 -22.68
CA MET A 1 -36.52 7.16 -22.55
C MET A 1 -36.47 6.85 -22.23
N LYS A 2 -36.48 6.40 -22.05
CA LYS A 2 -36.26 5.98 -21.77
C LYS A 2 -35.80 5.60 -22.02
N LYS A 3 -35.57 5.52 -22.73
CA LYS A 3 -34.98 4.95 -23.12
C LYS A 3 -34.07 5.26 -23.26
N LEU A 4 -33.68 5.92 -23.43
CA LEU A 4 -32.70 6.15 -23.42
C LEU A 4 -32.07 6.10 -22.50
N LEU A 5 -32.34 6.05 -21.88
CA LEU A 5 -31.82 5.73 -20.95
C LEU A 5 -31.53 4.60 -20.81
N VAL A 6 -32.22 4.14 -21.14
CA VAL A 6 -32.11 2.88 -21.11
C VAL A 6 -31.15 2.44 -21.96
N ILE A 7 -31.19 2.87 -22.93
CA ILE A 7 -30.28 2.57 -23.71
C ILE A 7 -29.08 2.75 -23.26
N LEU A 8 -28.90 3.58 -22.75
CA LEU A 8 -27.80 3.76 -22.21
C LEU A 8 -27.46 2.79 -21.41
N LEU A 9 -28.28 2.22 -21.05
CA LEU A 9 -28.03 1.30 -20.23
C LEU A 9 -27.72 0.13 -20.82
N LEU A 10 -28.06 0.00 -21.76
CA LEU A 10 -27.92 -1.10 -22.33
C LEU A 10 -26.70 -1.37 -22.71
N PHE A 11 -26.11 -0.75 -22.97
CA PHE A 11 -25.01 -0.99 -23.21
C PHE A 11 -24.23 -1.22 -22.54
N PHE A 12 -24.52 -1.32 -21.96
CA PHE A 12 -24.03 -1.55 -21.33
C PHE A 12 -23.26 -2.39 -20.96
N PRO A 13 -22.79 -3.54 -21.09
CA PRO A 13 -21.67 -4.24 -20.60
C PRO A 13 -20.59 -3.31 -20.19
N VAL A 14 -20.39 -2.35 -20.91
CA VAL A 14 -19.42 -1.31 -20.56
C VAL A 14 -19.78 -0.70 -19.22
N HIS A 15 -21.03 -0.47 -19.01
CA HIS A 15 -21.48 0.09 -17.75
C HIS A 15 -21.17 -0.82 -16.57
N GLY A 16 -21.32 -2.11 -16.77
CA GLY A 16 -21.04 -3.05 -15.71
C GLY A 16 -19.57 -3.04 -15.32
N ALA A 17 -18.71 -3.06 -16.32
CA ALA A 17 -17.27 -3.04 -16.06
C ALA A 17 -16.84 -1.77 -15.34
N TRP A 18 -17.42 -0.65 -15.76
CA TRP A 18 -17.12 0.62 -15.14
C TRP A 18 -17.56 0.67 -13.68
N GLY A 19 -18.72 0.09 -13.38
CA GLY A 19 -19.21 0.01 -12.02
C GLY A 19 -18.31 -0.84 -11.15
N ILE A 20 -17.81 -1.96 -11.68
CA ILE A 20 -16.91 -2.83 -10.95
C ILE A 20 -15.62 -2.10 -10.62
N ASP A 21 -15.08 -1.32 -11.56
CA ASP A 21 -13.86 -0.56 -11.32
C ASP A 21 -14.04 0.47 -10.21
N LYS A 22 -15.18 1.12 -10.16
CA LYS A 22 -15.46 2.09 -9.12
C LYS A 22 -15.55 1.44 -7.75
N ILE A 23 -16.20 0.30 -7.68
CA ILE A 23 -16.32 -0.43 -6.43
C ILE A 23 -14.95 -0.89 -5.96
N LYS A 24 -14.16 -1.43 -6.88
CA LYS A 24 -12.82 -1.89 -6.59
C LYS A 24 -11.95 -0.75 -6.06
N SER A 25 -12.01 0.40 -6.74
CA SER A 25 -11.25 1.57 -6.31
C SER A 25 -11.63 2.00 -4.90
N TYR A 26 -12.94 2.01 -4.62
CA TYR A 26 -13.44 2.40 -3.31
C TYR A 26 -12.86 1.50 -2.21
N TRP A 27 -12.96 0.19 -2.40
CA TRP A 27 -12.47 -0.74 -1.39
C TRP A 27 -10.96 -0.68 -1.23
N CYS A 28 -10.24 -0.51 -2.32
CA CYS A 28 -8.79 -0.39 -2.24
C CYS A 28 -8.37 0.89 -1.53
N LYS A 29 -9.11 1.97 -1.73
CA LYS A 29 -8.84 3.21 -1.01
C LYS A 29 -9.09 3.05 0.48
N LYS A 30 -10.15 2.34 0.84
CA LYS A 30 -10.44 2.09 2.25
C LYS A 30 -9.31 1.30 2.92
N LYS A 31 -8.80 0.30 2.22
CA LYS A 31 -7.70 -0.49 2.76
C LYS A 31 -6.45 0.35 2.92
N ALA A 32 -6.17 1.22 1.96
CA ALA A 32 -4.99 2.07 2.00
C ALA A 32 -5.07 3.15 3.06
N ALA A 33 -6.29 3.56 3.44
CA ALA A 33 -6.47 4.65 4.40
C ALA A 33 -5.93 4.33 5.78
N LYS A 34 -5.70 3.07 6.08
CA LYS A 34 -5.19 2.68 7.40
C LYS A 34 -3.69 2.87 7.54
N ALA A 35 -3.00 3.10 6.44
CA ALA A 35 -1.55 3.26 6.48
C ALA A 35 -1.17 4.60 7.10
N LYS A 36 -0.08 4.60 7.85
CA LYS A 36 0.37 5.82 8.52
C LYS A 36 1.22 6.73 7.65
N THR A 37 1.73 6.21 6.54
CA THR A 37 2.47 7.03 5.59
C THR A 37 1.84 6.93 4.22
N GLU A 38 2.02 7.98 3.44
CA GLU A 38 1.50 8.00 2.08
C GLU A 38 2.15 6.92 1.23
N LEU A 39 3.42 6.67 1.47
CA LEU A 39 4.15 5.65 0.70
C LEU A 39 3.50 4.27 0.87
N ALA A 40 3.24 3.87 2.11
CA ALA A 40 2.60 2.58 2.35
C ALA A 40 1.18 2.57 1.79
N ALA A 41 0.46 3.68 1.90
CA ALA A 41 -0.89 3.77 1.37
C ALA A 41 -0.91 3.55 -0.14
N ILE A 42 0.04 4.17 -0.84
CA ILE A 42 0.13 4.02 -2.29
C ILE A 42 0.40 2.57 -2.68
N ARG A 43 1.29 1.90 -1.95
CA ARG A 43 1.59 0.50 -2.25
C ARG A 43 0.40 -0.41 -1.98
N ILE A 44 -0.32 -0.16 -0.88
CA ILE A 44 -1.51 -0.94 -0.58
C ILE A 44 -2.55 -0.75 -1.68
N TYR A 45 -2.78 0.50 -2.05
CA TYR A 45 -3.77 0.80 -3.07
C TYR A 45 -3.43 0.17 -4.41
N SER A 46 -2.19 0.37 -4.87
CA SER A 46 -1.80 -0.15 -6.17
C SER A 46 -1.75 -1.68 -6.19
N GLY A 47 -1.32 -2.29 -5.11
CA GLY A 47 -1.31 -3.74 -5.01
C GLY A 47 -2.72 -4.31 -5.02
N CYS A 48 -3.61 -3.66 -4.29
CA CYS A 48 -5.01 -4.06 -4.23
C CYS A 48 -5.69 -3.92 -5.59
N TYR A 49 -5.52 -2.75 -6.21
CA TYR A 49 -6.20 -2.47 -7.46
C TYR A 49 -5.70 -3.34 -8.62
N SER A 50 -4.40 -3.56 -8.69
CA SER A 50 -3.82 -4.35 -9.79
C SER A 50 -3.84 -5.84 -9.52
N GLY A 51 -4.21 -6.25 -8.32
CA GLY A 51 -4.20 -7.67 -7.97
C GLY A 51 -2.80 -8.22 -7.71
N ASN A 52 -1.82 -7.35 -7.47
CA ASN A 52 -0.47 -7.78 -7.17
C ASN A 52 -0.35 -8.13 -5.69
N LYS A 53 -0.45 -9.42 -5.39
CA LYS A 53 -0.50 -9.88 -4.00
C LYS A 53 0.76 -9.54 -3.21
N LEU A 54 1.91 -9.62 -3.82
CA LEU A 54 3.16 -9.32 -3.13
C LEU A 54 3.22 -7.85 -2.75
N ARG A 55 2.90 -6.97 -3.70
CA ARG A 55 2.89 -5.53 -3.42
C ARG A 55 1.90 -5.19 -2.32
N TYR A 56 0.72 -5.78 -2.40
CA TYR A 56 -0.31 -5.53 -1.40
C TYR A 56 0.13 -6.00 -0.02
N SER A 57 0.67 -7.21 0.06
CA SER A 57 1.14 -7.77 1.32
C SER A 57 2.27 -6.95 1.93
N CYS A 58 3.25 -6.56 1.12
CA CYS A 58 4.36 -5.75 1.62
C CYS A 58 3.87 -4.38 2.06
N GLY A 59 2.92 -3.80 1.33
CA GLY A 59 2.33 -2.53 1.73
C GLY A 59 1.64 -2.62 3.08
N LYS A 60 0.89 -3.69 3.29
CA LYS A 60 0.20 -3.88 4.58
C LYS A 60 1.19 -4.03 5.73
N LYS A 61 2.30 -4.72 5.49
CA LYS A 61 3.32 -4.86 6.53
C LYS A 61 3.93 -3.53 6.89
N ALA A 62 4.14 -2.66 5.89
CA ALA A 62 4.71 -1.34 6.11
C ALA A 62 3.71 -0.32 6.63
N ALA A 63 2.42 -0.66 6.67
CA ALA A 63 1.37 0.30 7.02
C ALA A 63 1.51 0.90 8.41
N LYS A 64 2.12 0.19 9.33
CA LYS A 64 2.25 0.67 10.71
C LYS A 64 3.45 1.58 10.92
N ALA A 65 4.35 1.66 9.96
CA ALA A 65 5.53 2.50 10.09
C ALA A 65 5.11 3.96 10.15
N LYS A 66 5.67 4.69 11.10
CA LYS A 66 5.30 6.09 11.34
C LYS A 66 6.08 7.08 10.48
N THR A 67 7.16 6.65 9.87
CA THR A 67 7.96 7.51 9.00
C THR A 67 8.11 6.87 7.63
N VAL A 68 8.32 7.72 6.64
CA VAL A 68 8.55 7.24 5.28
C VAL A 68 9.81 6.39 5.22
N LEU A 69 10.84 6.77 5.98
CA LEU A 69 12.08 6.02 5.99
C LEU A 69 11.84 4.56 6.41
N ALA A 70 11.16 4.35 7.53
CA ALA A 70 10.90 2.99 8.01
C ALA A 70 9.98 2.24 7.04
N ALA A 71 8.94 2.90 6.54
CA ALA A 71 8.03 2.28 5.59
C ALA A 71 8.78 1.83 4.34
N ASN A 72 9.68 2.69 3.84
CA ASN A 72 10.45 2.40 2.65
C ASN A 72 11.36 1.17 2.83
N ARG A 73 12.04 1.10 3.97
CA ARG A 73 12.93 -0.03 4.24
C ARG A 73 12.13 -1.33 4.36
N MET A 74 10.98 -1.26 5.01
CA MET A 74 10.12 -2.44 5.11
C MET A 74 9.61 -2.88 3.75
N LEU A 75 9.19 -1.92 2.93
CA LEU A 75 8.69 -2.25 1.59
C LEU A 75 9.76 -2.88 0.73
N ILE A 76 10.94 -2.26 0.67
CA ILE A 76 12.02 -2.77 -0.15
C ILE A 76 12.49 -4.13 0.37
N GLY A 77 12.66 -4.25 1.68
CA GLY A 77 13.11 -5.51 2.27
C GLY A 77 12.11 -6.63 2.01
N CYS A 78 10.83 -6.33 2.17
CA CYS A 78 9.78 -7.29 1.93
C CYS A 78 9.73 -7.71 0.47
N PHE A 79 9.73 -6.72 -0.41
CA PHE A 79 9.58 -6.97 -1.84
C PHE A 79 10.76 -7.72 -2.44
N SER A 80 11.97 -7.38 -2.00
CA SER A 80 13.19 -8.02 -2.52
C SER A 80 13.60 -9.27 -1.77
N GLY A 81 12.93 -9.57 -0.66
CA GLY A 81 13.31 -10.72 0.16
C GLY A 81 14.53 -10.47 1.03
N ASN A 82 14.90 -9.21 1.24
CA ASN A 82 16.04 -8.87 2.09
C ASN A 82 15.58 -8.82 3.54
N LYS A 83 15.78 -9.94 4.25
CA LYS A 83 15.28 -10.06 5.62
C LYS A 83 15.91 -9.08 6.59
N ARG A 84 17.18 -8.77 6.39
CA ARG A 84 17.88 -7.83 7.26
C ARG A 84 17.27 -6.44 7.15
N MET A 85 17.07 -5.98 5.91
CA MET A 85 16.47 -4.68 5.68
C MET A 85 15.05 -4.61 6.23
N TYR A 86 14.27 -5.66 6.00
CA TYR A 86 12.90 -5.70 6.50
C TYR A 86 12.87 -5.67 8.03
N SER A 87 13.68 -6.51 8.66
CA SER A 87 13.72 -6.60 10.11
C SER A 87 14.14 -5.30 10.76
N CYS A 88 15.17 -4.66 10.20
CA CYS A 88 15.65 -3.39 10.75
C CYS A 88 14.64 -2.27 10.48
N GLY A 89 13.95 -2.32 9.34
CA GLY A 89 12.87 -1.38 9.08
C GLY A 89 11.75 -1.52 10.09
N LYS A 90 11.42 -2.75 10.45
CA LYS A 90 10.39 -3.00 11.47
C LYS A 90 10.79 -2.40 12.82
N LYS A 91 12.05 -2.54 13.19
CA LYS A 91 12.51 -1.95 14.45
C LYS A 91 12.41 -0.44 14.43
N ALA A 92 12.66 0.18 13.29
CA ALA A 92 12.58 1.63 13.14
C ALA A 92 11.15 2.12 13.01
N ALA A 93 10.20 1.22 12.79
CA ALA A 93 8.82 1.61 12.45
C ALA A 93 8.10 2.39 13.54
N LYS A 94 8.48 2.19 14.79
CA LYS A 94 7.82 2.89 15.90
C LYS A 94 8.32 4.31 16.12
N ALA A 95 9.44 4.67 15.52
CA ALA A 95 9.99 6.00 15.68
C ALA A 95 9.09 7.02 15.00
N LYS A 96 8.87 8.15 15.69
CA LYS A 96 7.93 9.15 15.19
C LYS A 96 8.53 10.15 14.23
N ASN A 97 9.86 10.22 14.16
CA ASN A 97 10.49 11.13 13.22
C ASN A 97 11.62 10.42 12.47
N VAL A 98 11.99 11.02 11.34
CA VAL A 98 12.96 10.42 10.43
C VAL A 98 14.34 10.27 11.06
N SER A 99 14.74 11.24 11.85
CA SER A 99 16.06 11.19 12.50
C SER A 99 16.21 9.97 13.38
N VAL A 100 15.24 9.78 14.26
CA VAL A 100 15.27 8.64 15.19
C VAL A 100 15.14 7.33 14.43
N ALA A 101 14.23 7.28 13.44
CA ALA A 101 14.07 6.09 12.63
C ALA A 101 15.38 5.72 11.93
N GLY A 102 16.09 6.72 11.40
CA GLY A 102 17.34 6.51 10.73
C GLY A 102 18.42 5.95 11.66
N VAL A 103 18.50 6.48 12.87
CA VAL A 103 19.46 6.00 13.86
C VAL A 103 19.19 4.53 14.21
N ILE A 104 17.92 4.23 14.49
CA ILE A 104 17.53 2.85 14.83
C ILE A 104 17.84 1.91 13.68
N TYR A 105 17.50 2.32 12.47
CA TYR A 105 17.71 1.47 11.31
C TYR A 105 19.20 1.19 11.09
N ARG A 106 20.03 2.23 11.13
CA ARG A 106 21.45 2.07 10.89
C ARG A 106 22.13 1.23 11.98
N ALA A 107 21.74 1.47 13.23
CA ALA A 107 22.31 0.68 14.33
C ALA A 107 21.96 -0.80 14.15
N CYS A 108 20.71 -1.08 13.82
CA CYS A 108 20.28 -2.45 13.58
C CYS A 108 21.01 -3.06 12.39
N TYR A 109 21.08 -2.33 11.30
CA TYR A 109 21.64 -2.85 10.06
C TYR A 109 23.13 -3.14 10.19
N ASN A 110 23.85 -2.27 10.88
CA ASN A 110 25.31 -2.45 11.05
C ASN A 110 25.64 -3.53 12.03
N ASP A 111 24.76 -3.79 12.98
CA ASP A 111 25.01 -4.80 14.01
C ASP A 111 24.46 -6.18 13.65
N TYR A 112 23.80 -6.27 12.54
CA TYR A 112 23.13 -7.51 12.17
C TYR A 112 24.12 -8.64 11.81
#